data_9c3f810d7df467bea6ac8f9f3847dcc1
#
_entry.id   9c3f810d7df467bea6ac8f9f3847dcc1
#
_cell.length_a   1.000
_cell.length_b   1.000
_cell.length_c   1.000
_cell.angle_alpha   90.00
_cell.angle_beta   90.00
_cell.angle_gamma   90.00
#
_symmetry.space_group_name_H-M   'P 1'
#
loop_
_entity.id
_entity.type
_entity.pdbx_description
1 polymer ?
#
loop_
_entity_poly.entity_id
_entity_poly.type
_entity_poly.pdbx_seq_one_letter_code
_entity_poly.pdbx_strand_id
1 'polypeptide(L)'
;MKLAVITDSSAYLEEKTLQRENLFILDIPVNIDGEEYVEGVNLTAEEFYQKMAQSAELPKTSQPSIAKLDEILSSLKGQGYTHVLGLFLSSGISGFYQNIQYMLDEYEGLTIAFPDTHITSAPLGFMVESAFEWAEQGDDFAQIQEKLAIQIADNSAFIIVDDLDHLVKGGRLSNGAAILGNLLSIKPILYFNDQGVIEVYEKVRTEKKATKRLVEIIKELTKDGDYRITVIHGNAAQKAADLRQLLIEGGVNSEIPIVSFGSVIGTHLGEGSIALSYTPVV
;
A
#
# COMPACT_ATOMS: atom_id res chain seq x y z
N MET A 1 10.99 11.38 -23.57
CA MET A 1 10.06 10.38 -23.03
C MET A 1 8.75 11.06 -22.64
N LYS A 2 7.59 10.52 -23.02
CA LYS A 2 6.30 10.94 -22.47
C LYS A 2 5.77 9.77 -21.63
N LEU A 3 5.85 9.91 -20.31
CA LEU A 3 5.55 8.87 -19.33
C LEU A 3 4.10 8.99 -18.86
N ALA A 4 3.38 7.86 -18.84
CA ALA A 4 2.16 7.66 -18.06
C ALA A 4 2.47 6.74 -16.87
N VAL A 5 1.92 7.06 -15.71
CA VAL A 5 1.95 6.17 -14.54
C VAL A 5 0.55 5.65 -14.27
N ILE A 6 0.42 4.35 -14.07
CA ILE A 6 -0.83 3.69 -13.70
C ILE A 6 -0.63 3.07 -12.32
N THR A 7 -1.56 3.30 -11.41
CA THR A 7 -1.57 2.69 -10.08
C THR A 7 -2.96 2.19 -9.74
N ASP A 8 -3.17 1.68 -8.55
CA ASP A 8 -4.49 1.29 -8.07
C ASP A 8 -4.91 2.10 -6.84
N SER A 9 -6.18 2.01 -6.49
CA SER A 9 -6.79 2.81 -5.42
C SER A 9 -6.36 2.41 -4.00
N SER A 10 -5.46 1.44 -3.84
CA SER A 10 -4.82 1.15 -2.56
C SER A 10 -3.65 2.10 -2.25
N ALA A 11 -3.10 2.78 -3.26
CA ALA A 11 -2.05 3.76 -3.10
C ALA A 11 -2.58 5.02 -2.41
N TYR A 12 -1.86 5.50 -1.38
CA TYR A 12 -2.11 6.84 -0.86
C TYR A 12 -1.33 7.86 -1.68
N LEU A 13 -2.02 8.80 -2.29
CA LEU A 13 -1.44 9.84 -3.13
C LEU A 13 -1.78 11.23 -2.58
N GLU A 14 -0.81 12.13 -2.64
CA GLU A 14 -1.04 13.54 -2.32
C GLU A 14 -1.92 14.21 -3.37
N GLU A 15 -2.68 15.23 -2.97
CA GLU A 15 -3.61 15.98 -3.84
C GLU A 15 -2.95 16.48 -5.12
N LYS A 16 -1.73 17.02 -5.03
CA LYS A 16 -0.95 17.47 -6.19
C LYS A 16 -0.68 16.37 -7.22
N THR A 17 -0.51 15.14 -6.74
CA THR A 17 -0.27 13.97 -7.60
C THR A 17 -1.55 13.50 -8.24
N LEU A 18 -2.68 13.51 -7.51
CA LEU A 18 -4.00 13.16 -8.03
C LEU A 18 -4.46 14.06 -9.19
N GLN A 19 -3.97 15.31 -9.27
CA GLN A 19 -4.31 16.26 -10.32
C GLN A 19 -3.47 16.10 -11.61
N ARG A 20 -2.55 15.13 -11.68
CA ARG A 20 -1.72 14.91 -12.87
C ARG A 20 -2.50 14.27 -14.01
N GLU A 21 -2.41 14.85 -15.21
CA GLU A 21 -3.07 14.33 -16.42
C GLU A 21 -2.48 13.00 -16.91
N ASN A 22 -1.26 12.67 -16.49
CA ASN A 22 -0.54 11.45 -16.85
C ASN A 22 -0.52 10.41 -15.74
N LEU A 23 -1.38 10.55 -14.73
CA LEU A 23 -1.68 9.56 -13.71
C LEU A 23 -3.02 8.90 -14.01
N PHE A 24 -3.05 7.58 -13.96
CA PHE A 24 -4.27 6.77 -14.13
C PHE A 24 -4.41 5.85 -12.92
N ILE A 25 -5.62 5.81 -12.34
CA ILE A 25 -5.89 5.02 -11.15
C ILE A 25 -6.93 3.96 -11.51
N LEU A 26 -6.62 2.71 -11.17
CA LEU A 26 -7.55 1.59 -11.27
C LEU A 26 -8.24 1.40 -9.93
N ASP A 27 -9.54 1.47 -9.91
CA ASP A 27 -10.33 1.25 -8.70
C ASP A 27 -10.29 -0.23 -8.29
N ILE A 28 -10.17 -0.45 -7.00
CA ILE A 28 -10.36 -1.75 -6.36
C ILE A 28 -11.71 -1.73 -5.65
N PRO A 29 -12.72 -2.45 -6.16
CA PRO A 29 -14.03 -2.48 -5.52
C PRO A 29 -14.02 -3.20 -4.17
N VAL A 30 -14.84 -2.69 -3.24
CA VAL A 30 -15.12 -3.32 -1.95
C VAL A 30 -16.57 -3.78 -1.92
N ASN A 31 -16.79 -5.05 -1.61
CA ASN A 31 -18.13 -5.60 -1.41
C ASN A 31 -18.46 -5.64 0.08
N ILE A 32 -19.59 -5.04 0.45
CA ILE A 32 -20.13 -5.02 1.82
C ILE A 32 -21.58 -5.52 1.74
N ASP A 33 -21.87 -6.65 2.38
CA ASP A 33 -23.19 -7.28 2.40
C ASP A 33 -23.84 -7.48 1.01
N GLY A 34 -22.99 -7.79 0.00
CA GLY A 34 -23.45 -8.05 -1.38
C GLY A 34 -23.53 -6.80 -2.27
N GLU A 35 -23.31 -5.61 -1.75
CA GLU A 35 -23.25 -4.36 -2.52
C GLU A 35 -21.79 -3.96 -2.81
N GLU A 36 -21.54 -3.48 -4.03
CA GLU A 36 -20.21 -3.06 -4.48
C GLU A 36 -20.03 -1.55 -4.33
N TYR A 37 -18.90 -1.18 -3.74
CA TYR A 37 -18.52 0.20 -3.49
C TYR A 37 -17.13 0.50 -4.04
N VAL A 38 -16.94 1.75 -4.45
CA VAL A 38 -15.64 2.31 -4.85
C VAL A 38 -15.42 3.59 -4.04
N GLU A 39 -14.34 3.63 -3.27
CA GLU A 39 -14.00 4.79 -2.46
C GLU A 39 -13.73 6.01 -3.36
N GLY A 40 -14.27 7.16 -2.95
CA GLY A 40 -14.22 8.39 -3.73
C GLY A 40 -15.29 8.51 -4.83
N VAL A 41 -16.06 7.44 -5.12
CA VAL A 41 -17.16 7.44 -6.08
C VAL A 41 -18.51 7.35 -5.36
N ASN A 42 -18.74 6.27 -4.62
CA ASN A 42 -19.99 6.01 -3.91
C ASN A 42 -19.78 5.57 -2.46
N LEU A 43 -18.58 5.80 -1.92
CA LEU A 43 -18.19 5.48 -0.55
C LEU A 43 -17.12 6.45 -0.08
N THR A 44 -17.26 7.00 1.12
CA THR A 44 -16.18 7.68 1.82
C THR A 44 -15.48 6.73 2.79
N ALA A 45 -14.25 7.05 3.21
CA ALA A 45 -13.54 6.25 4.22
C ALA A 45 -14.33 6.15 5.54
N GLU A 46 -14.99 7.23 5.97
CA GLU A 46 -15.83 7.23 7.18
C GLU A 46 -17.03 6.30 7.02
N GLU A 47 -17.76 6.41 5.92
CA GLU A 47 -18.92 5.54 5.61
C GLU A 47 -18.49 4.06 5.51
N PHE A 48 -17.30 3.79 4.99
CA PHE A 48 -16.76 2.44 4.94
C PHE A 48 -16.66 1.81 6.32
N TYR A 49 -16.01 2.49 7.28
CA TYR A 49 -15.84 1.94 8.63
C TYR A 49 -17.19 1.81 9.36
N GLN A 50 -18.12 2.75 9.14
CA GLN A 50 -19.48 2.65 9.69
C GLN A 50 -20.24 1.44 9.12
N LYS A 51 -20.18 1.22 7.81
CA LYS A 51 -20.82 0.08 7.14
C LYS A 51 -20.17 -1.24 7.58
N MET A 52 -18.84 -1.30 7.62
CA MET A 52 -18.11 -2.48 8.07
C MET A 52 -18.48 -2.89 9.51
N ALA A 53 -18.63 -1.92 10.43
CA ALA A 53 -19.04 -2.19 11.80
C ALA A 53 -20.49 -2.71 11.92
N GLN A 54 -21.35 -2.45 10.93
CA GLN A 54 -22.75 -2.88 10.90
C GLN A 54 -22.99 -4.11 10.03
N SER A 55 -22.00 -4.50 9.22
CA SER A 55 -22.13 -5.61 8.27
C SER A 55 -22.24 -6.97 8.97
N ALA A 56 -23.01 -7.88 8.38
CA ALA A 56 -23.18 -9.24 8.89
C ALA A 56 -21.94 -10.12 8.62
N GLU A 57 -21.24 -9.84 7.52
CA GLU A 57 -20.01 -10.53 7.13
C GLU A 57 -18.87 -9.52 6.97
N LEU A 58 -17.62 -10.00 7.07
CA LEU A 58 -16.46 -9.16 6.76
C LEU A 58 -16.52 -8.72 5.30
N PRO A 59 -16.28 -7.42 5.01
CA PRO A 59 -16.17 -6.94 3.65
C PRO A 59 -15.10 -7.70 2.86
N LYS A 60 -15.19 -7.67 1.54
CA LYS A 60 -14.25 -8.32 0.62
C LYS A 60 -13.84 -7.33 -0.46
N THR A 61 -12.62 -7.48 -0.96
CA THR A 61 -12.14 -6.71 -2.10
C THR A 61 -12.05 -7.58 -3.36
N SER A 62 -12.30 -6.96 -4.51
CA SER A 62 -12.00 -7.55 -5.83
C SER A 62 -10.62 -7.10 -6.30
N GLN A 63 -10.17 -7.61 -7.45
CA GLN A 63 -9.00 -7.05 -8.15
C GLN A 63 -9.43 -5.82 -8.96
N PRO A 64 -8.50 -4.92 -9.33
CA PRO A 64 -8.76 -3.92 -10.35
C PRO A 64 -9.22 -4.56 -11.66
N SER A 65 -9.99 -3.82 -12.46
CA SER A 65 -10.49 -4.32 -13.74
C SER A 65 -9.35 -4.40 -14.77
N ILE A 66 -9.05 -5.61 -15.25
CA ILE A 66 -8.10 -5.85 -16.36
C ILE A 66 -8.61 -5.19 -17.64
N ALA A 67 -9.93 -5.24 -17.88
CA ALA A 67 -10.53 -4.57 -19.04
C ALA A 67 -10.33 -3.05 -19.00
N LYS A 68 -10.38 -2.44 -17.81
CA LYS A 68 -10.09 -1.01 -17.66
C LYS A 68 -8.62 -0.68 -17.90
N LEU A 69 -7.72 -1.54 -17.46
CA LEU A 69 -6.28 -1.41 -17.76
C LEU A 69 -6.03 -1.50 -19.26
N ASP A 70 -6.64 -2.47 -19.96
CA ASP A 70 -6.57 -2.63 -21.41
C ASP A 70 -7.09 -1.37 -22.14
N GLU A 71 -8.23 -0.83 -21.73
CA GLU A 71 -8.79 0.41 -22.26
C GLU A 71 -7.80 1.59 -22.14
N ILE A 72 -7.19 1.76 -20.97
CA ILE A 72 -6.20 2.81 -20.71
C ILE A 72 -4.99 2.61 -21.64
N LEU A 73 -4.36 1.44 -21.62
CA LEU A 73 -3.17 1.14 -22.43
C LEU A 73 -3.43 1.34 -23.93
N SER A 74 -4.58 0.88 -24.44
CA SER A 74 -4.99 1.07 -25.83
C SER A 74 -5.13 2.54 -26.21
N SER A 75 -5.56 3.39 -25.28
CA SER A 75 -5.76 4.83 -25.52
C SER A 75 -4.46 5.65 -25.49
N LEU A 76 -3.46 5.22 -24.71
CA LEU A 76 -2.26 6.01 -24.43
C LEU A 76 -1.41 6.28 -25.67
N LYS A 77 -1.28 5.32 -26.57
CA LYS A 77 -0.54 5.49 -27.83
C LYS A 77 -1.13 6.62 -28.69
N GLY A 78 -2.46 6.66 -28.82
CA GLY A 78 -3.17 7.72 -29.55
C GLY A 78 -3.02 9.10 -28.93
N GLN A 79 -2.70 9.16 -27.62
CA GLN A 79 -2.43 10.38 -26.87
C GLN A 79 -0.93 10.79 -26.91
N GLY A 80 -0.09 10.04 -27.63
CA GLY A 80 1.32 10.33 -27.82
C GLY A 80 2.21 9.91 -26.65
N TYR A 81 1.73 9.08 -25.74
CA TYR A 81 2.58 8.45 -24.71
C TYR A 81 3.51 7.42 -25.36
N THR A 82 4.69 7.28 -24.80
CA THR A 82 5.74 6.37 -25.30
C THR A 82 6.15 5.33 -24.23
N HIS A 83 5.96 5.67 -22.95
CA HIS A 83 6.35 4.81 -21.84
C HIS A 83 5.21 4.74 -20.81
N VAL A 84 5.02 3.58 -20.25
CA VAL A 84 4.01 3.30 -19.21
C VAL A 84 4.66 2.57 -18.06
N LEU A 85 4.49 3.11 -16.87
CA LEU A 85 4.91 2.49 -15.62
C LEU A 85 3.67 2.13 -14.81
N GLY A 86 3.43 0.84 -14.58
CA GLY A 86 2.35 0.38 -13.72
C GLY A 86 2.91 0.00 -12.34
N LEU A 87 2.46 0.69 -11.31
CA LEU A 87 2.83 0.47 -9.91
C LEU A 87 1.58 0.07 -9.14
N PHE A 88 1.44 -1.21 -8.84
CA PHE A 88 0.25 -1.78 -8.21
C PHE A 88 0.59 -2.41 -6.86
N LEU A 89 -0.44 -2.68 -6.06
CA LEU A 89 -0.26 -3.38 -4.79
C LEU A 89 0.46 -4.73 -4.99
N SER A 90 1.20 -5.14 -3.97
CA SER A 90 2.04 -6.34 -3.95
C SER A 90 1.36 -7.59 -4.50
N SER A 91 2.12 -8.38 -5.27
CA SER A 91 1.73 -9.73 -5.69
C SER A 91 1.49 -10.68 -4.51
N GLY A 92 2.11 -10.41 -3.38
CA GLY A 92 1.95 -11.22 -2.15
C GLY A 92 0.58 -11.06 -1.48
N ILE A 93 -0.21 -10.04 -1.84
CA ILE A 93 -1.55 -9.79 -1.27
C ILE A 93 -2.66 -9.70 -2.32
N SER A 94 -2.33 -9.68 -3.62
CA SER A 94 -3.29 -9.65 -4.73
C SER A 94 -2.77 -10.42 -5.93
N GLY A 95 -3.64 -11.16 -6.59
CA GLY A 95 -3.31 -11.85 -7.85
C GLY A 95 -3.27 -10.93 -9.08
N PHE A 96 -3.54 -9.63 -8.93
CA PHE A 96 -3.61 -8.70 -10.06
C PHE A 96 -2.30 -8.63 -10.85
N TYR A 97 -1.17 -8.52 -10.14
CA TYR A 97 0.15 -8.47 -10.76
C TYR A 97 0.40 -9.64 -11.73
N GLN A 98 0.16 -10.88 -11.31
CA GLN A 98 0.34 -12.07 -12.17
C GLN A 98 -0.61 -12.04 -13.38
N ASN A 99 -1.82 -11.57 -13.16
CA ASN A 99 -2.86 -11.58 -14.19
C ASN A 99 -2.62 -10.57 -15.32
N ILE A 100 -1.78 -9.56 -15.12
CA ILE A 100 -1.51 -8.52 -16.11
C ILE A 100 -0.15 -8.66 -16.84
N GLN A 101 0.70 -9.62 -16.43
CA GLN A 101 2.05 -9.75 -17.01
C GLN A 101 2.05 -10.02 -18.52
N TYR A 102 1.05 -10.70 -19.04
CA TYR A 102 0.92 -10.93 -20.48
C TYR A 102 0.74 -9.64 -21.29
N MET A 103 0.29 -8.56 -20.66
CA MET A 103 0.01 -7.27 -21.33
C MET A 103 1.29 -6.49 -21.67
N LEU A 104 2.44 -6.87 -21.12
CA LEU A 104 3.71 -6.13 -21.33
C LEU A 104 4.10 -6.03 -22.81
N ASP A 105 3.82 -7.06 -23.60
CA ASP A 105 4.19 -7.15 -25.02
C ASP A 105 3.03 -6.96 -25.99
N GLU A 106 1.82 -6.68 -25.48
CA GLU A 106 0.61 -6.60 -26.32
C GLU A 106 0.41 -5.24 -27.04
N TYR A 107 1.09 -4.18 -26.58
CA TYR A 107 0.85 -2.81 -27.05
C TYR A 107 2.03 -2.27 -27.85
N GLU A 108 2.04 -2.52 -29.17
CA GLU A 108 3.08 -2.04 -30.08
C GLU A 108 3.26 -0.51 -30.00
N GLY A 109 4.49 -0.07 -29.81
CA GLY A 109 4.87 1.34 -29.74
C GLY A 109 4.75 1.96 -28.34
N LEU A 110 4.41 1.17 -27.31
CA LEU A 110 4.57 1.52 -25.91
C LEU A 110 5.67 0.67 -25.27
N THR A 111 6.53 1.29 -24.49
CA THR A 111 7.45 0.58 -23.58
C THR A 111 6.79 0.51 -22.23
N ILE A 112 6.44 -0.69 -21.78
CA ILE A 112 5.65 -0.91 -20.56
C ILE A 112 6.50 -1.65 -19.53
N ALA A 113 6.42 -1.23 -18.26
CA ALA A 113 6.99 -1.95 -17.12
C ALA A 113 5.97 -2.03 -15.98
N PHE A 114 5.82 -3.23 -15.41
CA PHE A 114 5.02 -3.48 -14.21
C PHE A 114 5.93 -4.17 -13.18
N PRO A 115 6.76 -3.41 -12.42
CA PRO A 115 7.53 -4.01 -11.33
C PRO A 115 6.59 -4.44 -10.20
N ASP A 116 6.90 -5.55 -9.55
CA ASP A 116 6.21 -5.94 -8.31
C ASP A 116 6.69 -5.04 -7.17
N THR A 117 5.80 -4.25 -6.63
CA THR A 117 6.16 -3.23 -5.63
C THR A 117 6.39 -3.80 -4.23
N HIS A 118 5.93 -5.02 -3.97
CA HIS A 118 5.98 -5.73 -2.68
C HIS A 118 5.32 -4.97 -1.51
N ILE A 119 4.52 -3.95 -1.81
CA ILE A 119 3.90 -3.07 -0.81
C ILE A 119 2.53 -2.56 -1.28
N THR A 120 1.91 -1.68 -0.51
CA THR A 120 0.67 -0.96 -0.80
C THR A 120 0.63 0.37 -0.02
N SER A 121 -0.47 1.11 -0.09
CA SER A 121 -0.76 2.31 0.71
C SER A 121 0.26 3.44 0.51
N ALA A 122 0.74 4.09 1.57
CA ALA A 122 1.63 5.25 1.49
C ALA A 122 2.98 4.95 0.81
N PRO A 123 3.67 3.82 1.07
CA PRO A 123 4.89 3.49 0.33
C PRO A 123 4.66 3.32 -1.18
N LEU A 124 3.54 2.70 -1.58
CA LEU A 124 3.19 2.59 -2.99
C LEU A 124 2.95 3.98 -3.61
N GLY A 125 2.23 4.85 -2.92
CA GLY A 125 2.03 6.24 -3.34
C GLY A 125 3.34 7.00 -3.47
N PHE A 126 4.26 6.82 -2.54
CA PHE A 126 5.59 7.44 -2.61
C PHE A 126 6.39 6.96 -3.83
N MET A 127 6.33 5.69 -4.20
CA MET A 127 6.96 5.19 -5.43
C MET A 127 6.37 5.86 -6.68
N VAL A 128 5.05 6.07 -6.72
CA VAL A 128 4.38 6.80 -7.81
C VAL A 128 4.88 8.24 -7.88
N GLU A 129 4.95 8.94 -6.76
CA GLU A 129 5.45 10.32 -6.67
C GLU A 129 6.92 10.41 -7.10
N SER A 130 7.77 9.50 -6.61
CA SER A 130 9.18 9.42 -6.97
C SER A 130 9.39 9.21 -8.48
N ALA A 131 8.59 8.34 -9.11
CA ALA A 131 8.68 8.11 -10.55
C ALA A 131 8.39 9.38 -11.37
N PHE A 132 7.41 10.18 -10.95
CA PHE A 132 7.12 11.47 -11.58
C PHE A 132 8.26 12.48 -11.35
N GLU A 133 8.76 12.56 -10.13
CA GLU A 133 9.83 13.47 -9.76
C GLU A 133 11.10 13.18 -10.56
N TRP A 134 11.52 11.92 -10.67
CA TRP A 134 12.70 11.54 -11.46
C TRP A 134 12.50 11.82 -12.95
N ALA A 135 11.31 11.56 -13.50
CA ALA A 135 11.01 11.91 -14.88
C ALA A 135 11.11 13.43 -15.15
N GLU A 136 10.67 14.28 -14.21
CA GLU A 136 10.79 15.73 -14.26
C GLU A 136 12.24 16.21 -14.11
N GLN A 137 13.07 15.49 -13.36
CA GLN A 137 14.51 15.73 -13.25
C GLN A 137 15.29 15.34 -14.50
N GLY A 138 14.65 14.62 -15.43
CA GLY A 138 15.21 14.24 -16.72
C GLY A 138 15.75 12.82 -16.80
N ASP A 139 15.48 11.98 -15.79
CA ASP A 139 15.83 10.56 -15.85
C ASP A 139 15.11 9.86 -17.01
N ASP A 140 15.77 8.96 -17.65
CA ASP A 140 15.17 8.08 -18.64
C ASP A 140 14.42 6.90 -17.96
N PHE A 141 13.70 6.12 -18.77
CA PHE A 141 12.86 5.04 -18.25
C PHE A 141 13.65 3.93 -17.54
N ALA A 142 14.87 3.66 -17.99
CA ALA A 142 15.73 2.67 -17.36
C ALA A 142 16.25 3.16 -16.00
N GLN A 143 16.66 4.43 -15.91
CA GLN A 143 17.08 5.06 -14.66
C GLN A 143 15.96 5.09 -13.63
N ILE A 144 14.72 5.41 -14.04
CA ILE A 144 13.55 5.35 -13.15
C ILE A 144 13.34 3.93 -12.62
N GLN A 145 13.44 2.91 -13.47
CA GLN A 145 13.28 1.52 -13.02
C GLN A 145 14.40 1.07 -12.07
N GLU A 146 15.66 1.49 -12.30
CA GLU A 146 16.78 1.22 -11.41
C GLU A 146 16.57 1.84 -10.02
N LYS A 147 16.12 3.09 -9.95
CA LYS A 147 15.79 3.77 -8.68
C LYS A 147 14.60 3.13 -7.98
N LEU A 148 13.55 2.74 -8.73
CA LEU A 148 12.43 1.99 -8.17
C LEU A 148 12.86 0.65 -7.59
N ALA A 149 13.77 -0.06 -8.26
CA ALA A 149 14.28 -1.34 -7.75
C ALA A 149 14.97 -1.17 -6.39
N ILE A 150 15.66 -0.05 -6.15
CA ILE A 150 16.24 0.28 -4.83
C ILE A 150 15.13 0.53 -3.81
N GLN A 151 14.10 1.32 -4.15
CA GLN A 151 12.97 1.54 -3.25
C GLN A 151 12.22 0.25 -2.93
N ILE A 152 12.01 -0.62 -3.92
CA ILE A 152 11.31 -1.90 -3.75
C ILE A 152 12.14 -2.86 -2.86
N ALA A 153 13.45 -2.88 -3.00
CA ALA A 153 14.31 -3.77 -2.24
C ALA A 153 14.44 -3.39 -0.76
N ASP A 154 14.25 -2.12 -0.42
CA ASP A 154 14.44 -1.61 0.94
C ASP A 154 13.24 -0.78 1.42
N ASN A 155 12.04 -1.32 1.24
CA ASN A 155 10.83 -0.77 1.85
C ASN A 155 10.08 -1.84 2.62
N SER A 156 9.33 -1.46 3.63
CA SER A 156 8.36 -2.31 4.30
C SER A 156 7.37 -1.50 5.13
N ALA A 157 6.39 -2.18 5.67
CA ALA A 157 5.45 -1.65 6.65
C ALA A 157 5.27 -2.67 7.78
N PHE A 158 5.37 -2.19 9.02
CA PHE A 158 5.10 -2.97 10.23
C PHE A 158 3.70 -2.61 10.74
N ILE A 159 2.89 -3.62 11.06
CA ILE A 159 1.46 -3.47 11.27
C ILE A 159 1.07 -4.07 12.62
N ILE A 160 0.23 -3.36 13.36
CA ILE A 160 -0.48 -3.87 14.53
C ILE A 160 -1.98 -3.76 14.23
N VAL A 161 -2.72 -4.84 14.39
CA VAL A 161 -4.17 -4.89 14.20
C VAL A 161 -4.87 -5.11 15.53
N ASP A 162 -6.09 -4.62 15.66
CA ASP A 162 -6.92 -4.90 16.83
C ASP A 162 -7.49 -6.31 16.76
N ASP A 163 -7.85 -6.76 15.56
CA ASP A 163 -8.40 -8.07 15.27
C ASP A 163 -7.70 -8.70 14.06
N LEU A 164 -7.16 -9.91 14.24
CA LEU A 164 -6.51 -10.69 13.18
C LEU A 164 -7.51 -11.35 12.23
N ASP A 165 -8.78 -11.43 12.59
CA ASP A 165 -9.80 -12.12 11.81
C ASP A 165 -9.91 -11.58 10.38
N HIS A 166 -9.81 -10.26 10.20
CA HIS A 166 -9.82 -9.63 8.87
C HIS A 166 -8.73 -10.17 7.95
N LEU A 167 -7.49 -10.23 8.44
CA LEU A 167 -6.36 -10.74 7.67
C LEU A 167 -6.44 -12.25 7.43
N VAL A 168 -6.85 -13.01 8.44
CA VAL A 168 -6.90 -14.48 8.36
C VAL A 168 -8.05 -14.94 7.49
N LYS A 169 -9.26 -14.46 7.73
CA LYS A 169 -10.45 -14.79 6.92
C LYS A 169 -10.35 -14.20 5.51
N GLY A 170 -9.71 -13.05 5.37
CA GLY A 170 -9.39 -12.44 4.09
C GLY A 170 -8.28 -13.16 3.30
N GLY A 171 -7.53 -14.07 3.95
CA GLY A 171 -6.46 -14.84 3.30
C GLY A 171 -5.20 -14.04 2.96
N ARG A 172 -4.96 -12.89 3.61
CA ARG A 172 -3.78 -12.03 3.37
C ARG A 172 -2.70 -12.17 4.45
N LEU A 173 -2.91 -13.01 5.46
CA LEU A 173 -1.87 -13.35 6.44
C LEU A 173 -1.29 -14.74 6.12
N SER A 174 0.02 -14.80 5.88
CA SER A 174 0.72 -16.07 5.68
C SER A 174 0.58 -16.97 6.91
N ASN A 175 0.24 -18.24 6.69
CA ASN A 175 -0.01 -19.22 7.75
C ASN A 175 -1.07 -18.77 8.80
N GLY A 176 -1.99 -17.89 8.42
CA GLY A 176 -2.95 -17.27 9.35
C GLY A 176 -3.77 -18.26 10.16
N ALA A 177 -4.23 -19.37 9.57
CA ALA A 177 -4.99 -20.42 10.28
C ALA A 177 -4.20 -21.08 11.41
N ALA A 178 -2.89 -21.32 11.22
CA ALA A 178 -2.01 -21.86 12.26
C ALA A 178 -1.70 -20.83 13.37
N ILE A 179 -1.78 -19.55 13.03
CA ILE A 179 -1.51 -18.45 13.93
C ILE A 179 -2.68 -18.23 14.90
N LEU A 180 -3.93 -18.28 14.42
CA LEU A 180 -5.13 -18.07 15.25
C LEU A 180 -5.21 -18.99 16.46
N GLY A 181 -4.81 -20.27 16.32
CA GLY A 181 -4.84 -21.25 17.41
C GLY A 181 -3.90 -20.91 18.59
N ASN A 182 -2.91 -20.06 18.39
CA ASN A 182 -1.84 -19.76 19.35
C ASN A 182 -1.82 -18.32 19.86
N LEU A 183 -2.72 -17.44 19.40
CA LEU A 183 -2.60 -15.98 19.59
C LEU A 183 -3.68 -15.33 20.45
N LEU A 184 -4.54 -16.09 21.12
CA LEU A 184 -5.65 -15.57 21.94
C LEU A 184 -5.26 -14.55 23.03
N SER A 185 -3.96 -14.34 23.27
CA SER A 185 -3.45 -13.45 24.34
C SER A 185 -2.26 -12.58 23.92
N ILE A 186 -1.98 -12.43 22.62
CA ILE A 186 -0.84 -11.64 22.13
C ILE A 186 -1.26 -10.67 21.03
N LYS A 187 -0.50 -9.57 20.92
CA LYS A 187 -0.59 -8.56 19.85
C LYS A 187 0.62 -8.75 18.94
N PRO A 188 0.53 -9.53 17.85
CA PRO A 188 1.66 -9.72 16.96
C PRO A 188 1.98 -8.42 16.22
N ILE A 189 3.26 -8.16 16.01
CA ILE A 189 3.71 -7.23 14.99
C ILE A 189 3.78 -8.02 13.68
N LEU A 190 3.07 -7.55 12.69
CA LEU A 190 3.09 -8.09 11.34
C LEU A 190 3.98 -7.21 10.47
N TYR A 191 4.45 -7.73 9.34
CA TYR A 191 5.23 -6.94 8.38
C TYR A 191 5.09 -7.50 6.97
N PHE A 192 5.42 -6.66 5.98
CA PHE A 192 5.65 -7.13 4.62
C PHE A 192 7.08 -7.67 4.51
N ASN A 193 7.21 -8.94 4.15
CA ASN A 193 8.52 -9.53 3.89
C ASN A 193 9.05 -9.14 2.49
N ASP A 194 10.24 -9.60 2.14
CA ASP A 194 10.92 -9.28 0.86
C ASP A 194 10.15 -9.77 -0.39
N GLN A 195 9.12 -10.58 -0.21
CA GLN A 195 8.22 -11.04 -1.28
C GLN A 195 6.87 -10.31 -1.28
N GLY A 196 6.72 -9.28 -0.46
CA GLY A 196 5.49 -8.53 -0.32
C GLY A 196 4.33 -9.31 0.30
N VAL A 197 4.62 -10.34 1.09
CA VAL A 197 3.64 -11.14 1.82
C VAL A 197 3.57 -10.65 3.25
N ILE A 198 2.35 -10.57 3.82
CA ILE A 198 2.18 -10.23 5.23
C ILE A 198 2.38 -11.47 6.09
N GLU A 199 3.30 -11.38 7.03
CA GLU A 199 3.59 -12.42 8.01
C GLU A 199 3.89 -11.86 9.40
N VAL A 200 4.02 -12.74 10.39
CA VAL A 200 4.36 -12.35 11.76
C VAL A 200 5.85 -12.07 11.87
N TYR A 201 6.19 -10.82 12.19
CA TYR A 201 7.55 -10.39 12.51
C TYR A 201 7.95 -10.79 13.94
N GLU A 202 7.11 -10.40 14.91
CA GLU A 202 7.39 -10.61 16.33
C GLU A 202 6.10 -10.80 17.14
N LYS A 203 6.12 -11.68 18.14
CA LYS A 203 5.00 -11.92 19.05
C LYS A 203 5.15 -11.08 20.29
N VAL A 204 4.28 -10.12 20.50
CA VAL A 204 4.28 -9.21 21.65
C VAL A 204 2.98 -9.37 22.44
N ARG A 205 3.08 -9.24 23.76
CA ARG A 205 1.94 -9.53 24.65
C ARG A 205 0.91 -8.39 24.76
N THR A 206 1.32 -7.15 24.56
CA THR A 206 0.45 -5.98 24.76
C THR A 206 0.67 -4.94 23.67
N GLU A 207 -0.38 -4.20 23.31
CA GLU A 207 -0.32 -3.12 22.34
C GLU A 207 0.76 -2.08 22.71
N LYS A 208 0.84 -1.67 23.99
CA LYS A 208 1.84 -0.73 24.46
C LYS A 208 3.28 -1.20 24.21
N LYS A 209 3.56 -2.51 24.39
CA LYS A 209 4.87 -3.08 24.08
C LYS A 209 5.10 -3.17 22.58
N ALA A 210 4.09 -3.54 21.80
CA ALA A 210 4.16 -3.61 20.37
C ALA A 210 4.45 -2.22 19.77
N THR A 211 3.75 -1.18 20.21
CA THR A 211 3.97 0.21 19.76
C THR A 211 5.39 0.70 20.07
N LYS A 212 5.91 0.44 21.26
CA LYS A 212 7.32 0.76 21.58
C LYS A 212 8.31 0.01 20.70
N ARG A 213 8.01 -1.27 20.46
CA ARG A 213 8.85 -2.12 19.61
C ARG A 213 8.89 -1.64 18.16
N LEU A 214 7.76 -1.13 17.62
CA LEU A 214 7.74 -0.49 16.30
C LEU A 214 8.73 0.67 16.20
N VAL A 215 8.80 1.53 17.23
CA VAL A 215 9.75 2.65 17.25
C VAL A 215 11.20 2.15 17.21
N GLU A 216 11.52 1.10 17.98
CA GLU A 216 12.86 0.50 18.00
C GLU A 216 13.22 -0.10 16.64
N ILE A 217 12.29 -0.84 16.02
CA ILE A 217 12.47 -1.46 14.69
C ILE A 217 12.77 -0.39 13.64
N ILE A 218 11.96 0.65 13.57
CA ILE A 218 12.15 1.71 12.56
C ILE A 218 13.48 2.44 12.77
N LYS A 219 13.81 2.76 14.00
CA LYS A 219 15.12 3.39 14.30
C LYS A 219 16.29 2.53 13.85
N GLU A 220 16.21 1.23 14.06
CA GLU A 220 17.27 0.30 13.66
C GLU A 220 17.37 0.20 12.13
N LEU A 221 16.24 0.09 11.43
CA LEU A 221 16.19 -0.09 9.98
C LEU A 221 16.53 1.19 9.21
N THR A 222 16.26 2.37 9.77
CA THR A 222 16.46 3.65 9.08
C THR A 222 17.67 4.45 9.55
N LYS A 223 18.56 3.85 10.36
CA LYS A 223 19.71 4.55 10.96
C LYS A 223 20.78 4.98 9.97
N ASP A 224 20.95 4.23 8.89
CA ASP A 224 22.09 4.37 7.96
C ASP A 224 21.70 4.99 6.60
N GLY A 225 20.49 5.58 6.48
CA GLY A 225 20.00 6.15 5.23
C GLY A 225 19.02 7.29 5.42
N ASP A 226 18.56 7.83 4.30
CA ASP A 226 17.45 8.79 4.27
C ASP A 226 16.17 8.06 3.86
N TYR A 227 15.13 8.17 4.69
CA TYR A 227 13.90 7.41 4.53
C TYR A 227 12.67 8.29 4.74
N ARG A 228 11.69 8.11 3.89
CA ARG A 228 10.33 8.59 4.15
C ARG A 228 9.64 7.60 5.08
N ILE A 229 9.32 8.07 6.28
CA ILE A 229 8.61 7.32 7.32
C ILE A 229 7.17 7.83 7.39
N THR A 230 6.18 6.93 7.40
CA THR A 230 4.77 7.30 7.45
C THR A 230 4.02 6.46 8.47
N VAL A 231 3.22 7.09 9.31
CA VAL A 231 2.24 6.43 10.18
C VAL A 231 0.92 6.32 9.44
N ILE A 232 0.34 5.13 9.40
CA ILE A 232 -0.90 4.85 8.68
C ILE A 232 -1.90 4.22 9.66
N HIS A 233 -3.19 4.57 9.57
CA HIS A 233 -4.19 4.05 10.50
C HIS A 233 -5.53 3.71 9.85
N GLY A 234 -6.23 2.72 10.42
CA GLY A 234 -7.61 2.37 10.09
C GLY A 234 -8.58 2.96 11.11
N ASN A 235 -9.12 4.15 10.82
CA ASN A 235 -10.03 4.89 11.72
C ASN A 235 -9.52 5.01 13.18
N ALA A 236 -8.22 5.20 13.36
CA ALA A 236 -7.54 5.21 14.66
C ALA A 236 -6.59 6.41 14.82
N ALA A 237 -7.08 7.62 14.50
CA ALA A 237 -6.28 8.84 14.43
C ALA A 237 -5.51 9.15 15.73
N GLN A 238 -6.11 8.88 16.91
CA GLN A 238 -5.45 9.11 18.19
C GLN A 238 -4.27 8.14 18.40
N LYS A 239 -4.45 6.84 18.10
CA LYS A 239 -3.36 5.86 18.17
C LYS A 239 -2.20 6.24 17.23
N ALA A 240 -2.52 6.74 16.04
CA ALA A 240 -1.52 7.20 15.07
C ALA A 240 -0.77 8.44 15.59
N ALA A 241 -1.46 9.39 16.19
CA ALA A 241 -0.84 10.58 16.79
C ALA A 241 0.09 10.19 17.96
N ASP A 242 -0.34 9.26 18.82
CA ASP A 242 0.46 8.75 19.93
C ASP A 242 1.72 8.01 19.43
N LEU A 243 1.60 7.20 18.37
CA LEU A 243 2.75 6.53 17.75
C LEU A 243 3.73 7.54 17.14
N ARG A 244 3.24 8.55 16.41
CA ARG A 244 4.09 9.61 15.88
C ARG A 244 4.85 10.34 16.99
N GLN A 245 4.17 10.66 18.08
CA GLN A 245 4.81 11.30 19.24
C GLN A 245 5.95 10.44 19.83
N LEU A 246 5.72 9.13 19.95
CA LEU A 246 6.75 8.19 20.42
C LEU A 246 7.97 8.12 19.47
N LEU A 247 7.75 8.22 18.16
CA LEU A 247 8.82 8.27 17.17
C LEU A 247 9.69 9.53 17.36
N ILE A 248 9.05 10.69 17.52
CA ILE A 248 9.73 11.97 17.75
C ILE A 248 10.51 11.93 19.07
N GLU A 249 9.90 11.48 20.15
CA GLU A 249 10.57 11.28 21.45
C GLU A 249 11.71 10.25 21.38
N GLY A 250 11.56 9.26 20.52
CA GLY A 250 12.58 8.26 20.22
C GLY A 250 13.75 8.79 19.39
N GLY A 251 13.69 10.04 18.91
CA GLY A 251 14.77 10.69 18.16
C GLY A 251 14.71 10.44 16.65
N VAL A 252 13.55 10.06 16.10
CA VAL A 252 13.33 10.05 14.65
C VAL A 252 13.10 11.49 14.20
N ASN A 253 14.04 12.05 13.44
CA ASN A 253 14.08 13.46 13.07
C ASN A 253 13.54 13.78 11.67
N SER A 254 12.82 12.86 11.06
CA SER A 254 12.14 13.09 9.78
C SER A 254 10.75 13.71 9.97
N GLU A 255 10.24 14.36 8.93
CA GLU A 255 8.83 14.67 8.87
C GLU A 255 8.04 13.36 8.78
N ILE A 256 7.10 13.15 9.70
CA ILE A 256 6.34 11.90 9.81
C ILE A 256 4.86 12.21 9.56
N PRO A 257 4.38 12.08 8.31
CA PRO A 257 2.97 12.24 8.00
C PRO A 257 2.13 11.13 8.64
N ILE A 258 0.88 11.47 8.96
CA ILE A 258 -0.16 10.51 9.36
C ILE A 258 -1.17 10.46 8.24
N VAL A 259 -1.45 9.26 7.75
CA VAL A 259 -2.45 9.02 6.71
C VAL A 259 -3.40 7.90 7.12
N SER A 260 -4.58 7.85 6.53
CA SER A 260 -5.54 6.79 6.80
C SER A 260 -5.42 5.66 5.77
N PHE A 261 -5.69 4.43 6.20
CA PHE A 261 -6.05 3.36 5.28
C PHE A 261 -7.41 3.65 4.66
N GLY A 262 -7.49 3.60 3.34
CA GLY A 262 -8.74 3.59 2.63
C GLY A 262 -9.49 2.27 2.79
N SER A 263 -10.66 2.18 2.15
CA SER A 263 -11.56 1.03 2.24
C SER A 263 -10.93 -0.29 1.82
N VAL A 264 -10.05 -0.27 0.82
CA VAL A 264 -9.37 -1.47 0.30
C VAL A 264 -8.52 -2.12 1.37
N ILE A 265 -7.60 -1.38 1.97
CA ILE A 265 -6.70 -1.90 3.01
C ILE A 265 -7.44 -2.07 4.33
N GLY A 266 -8.36 -1.15 4.66
CA GLY A 266 -9.22 -1.23 5.84
C GLY A 266 -10.06 -2.51 5.88
N THR A 267 -10.49 -3.03 4.74
CA THR A 267 -11.18 -4.32 4.63
C THR A 267 -10.37 -5.48 5.23
N HIS A 268 -9.07 -5.48 5.01
CA HIS A 268 -8.19 -6.58 5.43
C HIS A 268 -7.50 -6.36 6.78
N LEU A 269 -7.32 -5.11 7.21
CA LEU A 269 -6.68 -4.79 8.49
C LEU A 269 -7.69 -4.50 9.61
N GLY A 270 -8.89 -4.08 9.25
CA GLY A 270 -9.93 -3.71 10.21
C GLY A 270 -9.72 -2.34 10.86
N GLU A 271 -10.75 -1.89 11.57
CA GLU A 271 -10.71 -0.67 12.38
C GLU A 271 -9.72 -0.82 13.55
N GLY A 272 -9.11 0.28 13.97
CA GLY A 272 -8.14 0.30 15.05
C GLY A 272 -6.73 -0.12 14.66
N SER A 273 -6.51 -0.57 13.41
CA SER A 273 -5.19 -0.93 12.90
C SER A 273 -4.28 0.30 12.78
N ILE A 274 -3.00 0.10 13.04
CA ILE A 274 -1.93 1.07 12.78
C ILE A 274 -0.78 0.40 12.07
N ALA A 275 -0.13 1.14 11.19
CA ALA A 275 1.09 0.71 10.54
C ALA A 275 2.14 1.82 10.56
N LEU A 276 3.38 1.40 10.48
CA LEU A 276 4.54 2.27 10.37
C LEU A 276 5.36 1.78 9.19
N SER A 277 5.44 2.58 8.15
CA SER A 277 6.15 2.26 6.93
C SER A 277 7.41 3.09 6.78
N TYR A 278 8.38 2.55 6.05
CA TYR A 278 9.58 3.26 5.61
C TYR A 278 9.88 2.91 4.15
N THR A 279 10.39 3.88 3.41
CA THR A 279 10.83 3.73 2.02
C THR A 279 12.07 4.61 1.82
N PRO A 280 13.16 4.10 1.22
CA PRO A 280 14.36 4.89 1.01
C PRO A 280 14.10 6.04 0.04
N VAL A 281 14.73 7.17 0.29
CA VAL A 281 14.83 8.31 -0.64
C VAL A 281 16.03 8.04 -1.54
N VAL A 282 15.80 7.99 -2.86
CA VAL A 282 16.81 7.62 -3.88
C VAL A 282 17.13 8.81 -4.79
#